data_6f20508752718186b6ba34c0557e7401
#
_entry.id   6f20508752718186b6ba34c0557e7401
#
_cell.length_a   1.000
_cell.length_b   1.000
_cell.length_c   1.000
_cell.angle_alpha   90.00
_cell.angle_beta   90.00
_cell.angle_gamma   90.00
#
_symmetry.space_group_name_H-M   'P 1'
#
loop_
_entity.id
_entity.type
_entity.pdbx_description
1 polymer ?
#
loop_
_entity_poly.entity_id
_entity_poly.type
_entity_poly.pdbx_seq_one_letter_code
_entity_poly.pdbx_strand_id
1 'polypeptide(L)' 'RVNGINADRIQSGILTKELIKERSKARNISKDKYLANNLLQKQVFAEDVAEAFFIQTLLKKTTGNIITVDGGNIEASLR' A
#
# COMPACT_ATOMS: atom_id res chain seq x y z
N ARG A 1 -2.74 22.23 -8.28
CA ARG A 1 -3.24 20.83 -8.39
C ARG A 1 -3.12 20.13 -7.03
N VAL A 2 -4.11 19.32 -6.71
CA VAL A 2 -4.12 18.54 -5.46
C VAL A 2 -4.45 17.09 -5.81
N ASN A 3 -3.53 16.19 -5.51
CA ASN A 3 -3.70 14.76 -5.72
C ASN A 3 -3.26 14.01 -4.46
N GLY A 4 -3.65 12.75 -4.34
CA GLY A 4 -3.35 11.96 -3.18
C GLY A 4 -2.90 10.55 -3.50
N ILE A 5 -2.41 9.88 -2.48
CA ILE A 5 -2.03 8.47 -2.53
C ILE A 5 -2.81 7.74 -1.44
N ASN A 6 -3.43 6.64 -1.80
CA ASN A 6 -4.03 5.70 -0.86
C ASN A 6 -3.14 4.46 -0.82
N ALA A 7 -2.58 4.15 0.34
CA ALA A 7 -1.64 3.04 0.48
C ALA A 7 -2.03 2.16 1.66
N ASP A 8 -1.76 0.86 1.56
CA ASP A 8 -2.09 -0.09 2.61
C ASP A 8 -1.00 -1.17 2.71
N ARG A 9 -0.77 -1.61 3.95
CA ARG A 9 0.21 -2.66 4.27
C ARG A 9 1.60 -2.36 3.72
N ILE A 10 2.04 -1.13 3.92
CA ILE A 10 3.35 -0.69 3.47
C ILE A 10 4.40 -1.13 4.47
N GLN A 11 5.42 -1.82 4.00
CA GLN A 11 6.55 -2.18 4.83
C GLN A 11 7.42 -0.94 5.04
N SER A 12 7.16 -0.23 6.14
CA SER A 12 7.80 1.02 6.51
C SER A 12 7.93 1.08 8.03
N GLY A 13 8.51 2.15 8.56
CA GLY A 13 8.66 2.35 9.99
C GLY A 13 7.35 2.48 10.77
N ILE A 14 6.26 2.82 10.10
CA ILE A 14 4.94 2.94 10.74
C ILE A 14 4.36 1.56 11.04
N LEU A 15 4.52 0.62 10.13
CA LEU A 15 4.05 -0.75 10.31
C LEU A 15 5.16 -1.57 10.97
N THR A 16 5.16 -1.61 12.30
CA THR A 16 6.18 -2.27 13.08
C THR A 16 6.12 -3.80 12.93
N LYS A 17 7.23 -4.46 13.25
CA LYS A 17 7.30 -5.93 13.25
C LYS A 17 6.24 -6.53 14.18
N GLU A 18 5.97 -5.88 15.30
CA GLU A 18 4.98 -6.34 16.27
C GLU A 18 3.57 -6.24 15.72
N LEU A 19 3.23 -5.14 15.07
CA LEU A 19 1.94 -4.97 14.41
C LEU A 19 1.72 -5.99 13.31
N ILE A 20 2.75 -6.24 12.49
CA ILE A 20 2.69 -7.24 11.43
C ILE A 20 2.44 -8.63 12.02
N LYS A 21 3.17 -8.98 13.07
CA LYS A 21 3.02 -10.25 13.77
C LYS A 21 1.62 -10.42 14.32
N GLU A 22 1.11 -9.39 15.02
CA GLU A 22 -0.20 -9.41 15.63
C GLU A 22 -1.32 -9.55 14.58
N ARG A 23 -1.25 -8.76 13.51
CA ARG A 23 -2.23 -8.80 12.44
C ARG A 23 -2.19 -10.10 11.65
N SER A 24 -0.99 -10.64 11.42
CA SER A 24 -0.81 -11.94 10.75
C SER A 24 -1.43 -13.06 11.57
N LYS A 25 -1.20 -13.04 12.88
CA LYS A 25 -1.76 -14.02 13.81
C LYS A 25 -3.28 -13.94 13.85
N ALA A 26 -3.85 -12.74 13.88
CA ALA A 26 -5.29 -12.53 13.89
C ALA A 26 -5.95 -13.12 12.62
N ARG A 27 -5.25 -13.11 11.50
CA ARG A 27 -5.72 -13.68 10.23
C ARG A 27 -5.28 -15.12 10.00
N ASN A 28 -4.53 -15.69 10.93
CA ASN A 28 -4.01 -17.06 10.85
C ASN A 28 -3.19 -17.31 9.58
N ILE A 29 -2.32 -16.37 9.22
CA ILE A 29 -1.42 -16.46 8.06
C ILE A 29 0.00 -16.05 8.48
N SER A 30 1.00 -16.41 7.66
CA SER A 30 2.37 -16.00 7.88
C SER A 30 2.54 -14.49 7.67
N LYS A 31 3.65 -13.92 8.20
CA LYS A 31 3.98 -12.51 7.99
C LYS A 31 4.12 -12.17 6.52
N ASP A 32 4.85 -12.99 5.77
CA ASP A 32 5.07 -12.77 4.35
C ASP A 32 3.75 -12.82 3.58
N LYS A 33 2.90 -13.78 3.90
CA LYS A 33 1.60 -13.91 3.27
C LYS A 33 0.69 -12.74 3.63
N TYR A 34 0.76 -12.24 4.87
CA TYR A 34 0.01 -11.06 5.27
C TYR A 34 0.42 -9.83 4.45
N LEU A 35 1.73 -9.61 4.31
CA LEU A 35 2.27 -8.46 3.57
C LEU A 35 2.02 -8.57 2.07
N ALA A 36 1.97 -9.79 1.53
CA ALA A 36 1.77 -10.04 0.10
C ALA A 36 0.35 -10.53 -0.23
N ASN A 37 -0.60 -10.33 0.68
CA ASN A 37 -1.98 -10.76 0.46
C ASN A 37 -2.74 -9.74 -0.38
N ASN A 38 -2.40 -9.68 -1.65
CA ASN A 38 -3.00 -8.79 -2.64
C ASN A 38 -3.00 -9.48 -4.02
N LEU A 39 -3.61 -8.84 -5.00
CA LEU A 39 -3.74 -9.42 -6.35
C LEU A 39 -2.39 -9.70 -7.01
N LEU A 40 -1.40 -8.84 -6.78
CA LEU A 40 -0.07 -9.03 -7.34
C LEU A 40 0.76 -10.07 -6.57
N GLN A 41 0.32 -10.46 -5.37
CA GLN A 41 1.06 -11.35 -4.47
C GLN A 41 2.46 -10.83 -4.19
N LYS A 42 2.57 -9.50 -3.99
CA LYS A 42 3.83 -8.82 -3.73
C LYS A 42 3.69 -7.88 -2.55
N GLN A 43 4.75 -7.78 -1.77
CA GLN A 43 4.81 -6.80 -0.70
C GLN A 43 4.94 -5.40 -1.29
N VAL A 44 4.40 -4.41 -0.58
CA VAL A 44 4.49 -3.00 -0.97
C VAL A 44 5.45 -2.31 -0.01
N PHE A 45 6.44 -1.62 -0.57
CA PHE A 45 7.47 -0.93 0.19
C PHE A 45 7.29 0.59 0.10
N ALA A 46 7.98 1.31 0.98
CA ALA A 46 7.96 2.76 0.97
C ALA A 46 8.37 3.35 -0.39
N GLU A 47 9.30 2.69 -1.07
CA GLU A 47 9.78 3.10 -2.40
C GLU A 47 8.67 3.06 -3.44
N ASP A 48 7.75 2.10 -3.34
CA ASP A 48 6.62 1.99 -4.27
C ASP A 48 5.67 3.17 -4.11
N VAL A 49 5.45 3.60 -2.88
CA VAL A 49 4.63 4.77 -2.58
C VAL A 49 5.32 6.05 -3.05
N ALA A 50 6.62 6.16 -2.81
CA ALA A 50 7.42 7.31 -3.26
C ALA A 50 7.39 7.45 -4.78
N GLU A 51 7.45 6.34 -5.51
CA GLU A 51 7.34 6.34 -6.98
C GLU A 51 6.00 6.92 -7.44
N ALA A 52 4.91 6.55 -6.78
CA ALA A 52 3.59 7.08 -7.10
C ALA A 52 3.52 8.59 -6.88
N PHE A 53 4.09 9.10 -5.79
CA PHE A 53 4.20 10.54 -5.55
C PHE A 53 4.98 11.24 -6.65
N PHE A 54 6.12 10.68 -7.02
CA PHE A 54 6.98 11.26 -8.07
C PHE A 54 6.24 11.35 -9.41
N ILE A 55 5.58 10.26 -9.81
CA ILE A 55 4.82 10.23 -11.08
C ILE A 55 3.74 11.30 -11.09
N GLN A 56 3.03 11.50 -9.98
CA GLN A 56 2.00 12.53 -9.90
C GLN A 56 2.54 13.93 -10.14
N THR A 57 3.80 14.21 -9.77
CA THR A 57 4.40 15.53 -10.02
C THR A 57 4.57 15.80 -11.51
N LEU A 58 4.67 14.75 -12.34
CA LEU A 58 4.86 14.85 -13.78
C LEU A 58 3.54 14.98 -14.56
N LEU A 59 2.41 14.69 -13.92
CA LEU A 59 1.09 14.68 -14.56
C LEU A 59 0.45 16.06 -14.50
N LYS A 60 0.84 16.93 -15.41
CA LYS A 60 0.50 18.37 -15.39
C LYS A 60 -0.99 18.67 -15.54
N LYS A 61 -1.76 17.77 -16.11
CA LYS A 61 -3.19 17.95 -16.37
C LYS A 61 -4.07 17.11 -15.42
N THR A 62 -3.52 16.66 -14.30
CA THR A 62 -4.23 15.81 -13.34
C THR A 62 -4.41 16.53 -12.02
N THR A 63 -5.65 16.57 -11.53
CA THR A 63 -5.96 17.10 -10.20
C THR A 63 -7.15 16.32 -9.63
N GLY A 64 -7.26 16.23 -8.32
CA GLY A 64 -8.33 15.50 -7.66
C GLY A 64 -8.22 13.99 -7.83
N ASN A 65 -7.05 13.48 -8.19
CA ASN A 65 -6.84 12.05 -8.43
C ASN A 65 -6.21 11.39 -7.21
N ILE A 66 -6.67 10.17 -6.91
CA ILE A 66 -6.11 9.33 -5.86
C ILE A 66 -5.55 8.09 -6.52
N ILE A 67 -4.25 7.86 -6.37
CA ILE A 67 -3.60 6.63 -6.84
C ILE A 67 -3.55 5.66 -5.66
N THR A 68 -4.01 4.44 -5.87
CA THR A 68 -3.97 3.40 -4.85
C THR A 68 -2.72 2.54 -5.04
N VAL A 69 -1.93 2.40 -3.97
CA VAL A 69 -0.69 1.62 -3.96
C VAL A 69 -0.83 0.56 -2.86
N ASP A 70 -1.39 -0.58 -3.22
CA ASP A 70 -1.63 -1.68 -2.27
C ASP A 70 -1.49 -3.07 -2.90
N GLY A 71 -0.92 -3.13 -4.11
CA GLY A 71 -0.78 -4.39 -4.83
C GLY A 71 -2.11 -5.00 -5.26
N GLY A 72 -3.21 -4.27 -5.16
CA GLY A 72 -4.54 -4.79 -5.42
C GLY A 72 -5.15 -5.48 -4.21
N ASN A 73 -5.32 -4.76 -3.11
CA ASN A 73 -5.93 -5.31 -1.90
C ASN A 73 -7.45 -5.38 -2.06
N ILE A 74 -7.97 -6.56 -2.37
CA ILE A 74 -9.40 -6.76 -2.62
C ILE A 74 -10.26 -6.59 -1.36
N GLU A 75 -9.67 -6.63 -0.17
CA GLU A 75 -10.40 -6.42 1.07
C GLU A 75 -10.65 -4.94 1.34
N ALA A 76 -9.97 -4.04 0.63
CA ALA A 76 -10.18 -2.61 0.79
C ALA A 76 -11.56 -2.21 0.27
N SER A 77 -12.30 -1.44 1.07
CA SER A 77 -13.68 -1.05 0.71
C SER A 77 -13.73 0.04 -0.37
N LEU A 78 -12.67 0.83 -0.51
CA LEU A 78 -12.57 1.90 -1.52
C LEU A 78 -11.24 1.80 -2.25
N ARG A 79 -11.31 1.87 -3.56
CA ARG A 79 -10.12 1.72 -4.39
C ARG A 79 -10.05 2.81 -5.44
#